data_35de49bc85375395ac0fc9df957b0940
#
_entry.id   35de49bc85375395ac0fc9df957b0940
#
_cell.length_a   1.000
_cell.length_b   1.000
_cell.length_c   1.000
_cell.angle_alpha   90.00
_cell.angle_beta   90.00
_cell.angle_gamma   90.00
#
_symmetry.space_group_name_H-M   'P 1'
#
loop_
_entity.id
_entity.type
_entity.pdbx_description
1 polymer ?
#
loop_
_entity_poly.entity_id
_entity_poly.type
_entity_poly.pdbx_seq_one_letter_code
_entity_poly.pdbx_strand_id
1 'polypeptide(L)'
;MYLVTNYILPIFIRIWLGLFFGFMGAGVGYLMGALMAPTSLFFVVTMTSSVLTCGLGSALGWVSFTSSKTSIALILISGVLGAFIGAGLGWVIGKDVYIMGGMPGIAELSGIIKGATVGGNVPPIIIGSIRIFRRGEL
;
A
#
# COMPACT_ATOMS: atom_id res chain seq x y z
N MET A 1 18.23 8.14 24.33
CA MET A 1 18.28 6.72 23.91
C MET A 1 16.91 6.04 24.06
N TYR A 2 16.17 6.25 25.13
CA TYR A 2 14.81 5.67 25.39
C TYR A 2 13.78 5.98 24.28
N LEU A 3 13.70 7.22 23.79
CA LEU A 3 12.79 7.64 22.72
C LEU A 3 13.05 6.93 21.39
N VAL A 4 14.32 6.72 21.04
CA VAL A 4 14.71 6.08 19.78
C VAL A 4 14.31 4.61 19.79
N THR A 5 14.60 3.90 20.88
CA THR A 5 14.37 2.45 20.96
C THR A 5 12.89 2.10 21.10
N ASN A 6 12.12 2.89 21.86
CA ASN A 6 10.73 2.55 22.17
C ASN A 6 9.70 3.13 21.19
N TYR A 7 10.04 4.17 20.44
CA TYR A 7 9.09 4.81 19.52
C TYR A 7 9.57 4.84 18.06
N ILE A 8 10.79 5.32 17.81
CA ILE A 8 11.28 5.52 16.45
C ILE A 8 11.57 4.18 15.76
N LEU A 9 12.28 3.28 16.42
CA LEU A 9 12.63 1.98 15.85
C LEU A 9 11.42 1.11 15.50
N PRO A 10 10.40 0.95 16.36
CA PRO A 10 9.19 0.21 16.00
C PRO A 10 8.41 0.83 14.84
N ILE A 11 8.31 2.16 14.78
CA ILE A 11 7.67 2.86 13.66
C ILE A 11 8.43 2.58 12.36
N PHE A 12 9.75 2.68 12.39
CA PHE A 12 10.61 2.43 11.23
C PHE A 12 10.47 0.98 10.71
N ILE A 13 10.51 0.00 11.62
CA ILE A 13 10.30 -1.42 11.25
C ILE A 13 8.93 -1.63 10.62
N ARG A 14 7.87 -1.01 11.16
CA ARG A 14 6.51 -1.13 10.62
C ARG A 14 6.35 -0.47 9.26
N ILE A 15 7.03 0.64 9.00
CA ILE A 15 7.06 1.25 7.66
C ILE A 15 7.67 0.26 6.65
N TRP A 16 8.80 -0.34 6.97
CA TRP A 16 9.44 -1.34 6.11
C TRP A 16 8.56 -2.57 5.88
N LEU A 17 7.93 -3.09 6.94
CA LEU A 17 6.99 -4.20 6.82
C LEU A 17 5.78 -3.84 5.96
N GLY A 18 5.22 -2.65 6.13
CA GLY A 18 4.11 -2.16 5.31
C GLY A 18 4.49 -2.01 3.83
N LEU A 19 5.68 -1.50 3.53
CA LEU A 19 6.20 -1.43 2.16
C LEU A 19 6.42 -2.82 1.57
N PHE A 20 7.03 -3.71 2.32
CA PHE A 20 7.29 -5.09 1.89
C PHE A 20 6.00 -5.85 1.61
N PHE A 21 5.06 -5.86 2.57
CA PHE A 21 3.77 -6.54 2.40
C PHE A 21 2.90 -5.87 1.34
N GLY A 22 2.99 -4.54 1.20
CA GLY A 22 2.30 -3.82 0.13
C GLY A 22 2.79 -4.24 -1.25
N PHE A 23 4.10 -4.31 -1.45
CA PHE A 23 4.69 -4.77 -2.70
C PHE A 23 4.37 -6.25 -3.01
N MET A 24 4.50 -7.12 -2.01
CA MET A 24 4.11 -8.53 -2.15
C MET A 24 2.61 -8.68 -2.46
N GLY A 25 1.77 -7.90 -1.77
CA GLY A 25 0.33 -7.85 -2.02
C GLY A 25 0.02 -7.43 -3.45
N ALA A 26 0.71 -6.41 -3.98
CA ALA A 26 0.54 -5.99 -5.37
C ALA A 26 0.85 -7.13 -6.36
N GLY A 27 1.94 -7.88 -6.13
CA GLY A 27 2.29 -9.03 -6.95
C GLY A 27 1.25 -10.16 -6.89
N VAL A 28 0.80 -10.50 -5.69
CA VAL A 28 -0.25 -11.53 -5.49
C VAL A 28 -1.55 -11.11 -6.17
N GLY A 29 -1.99 -9.87 -5.98
CA GLY A 29 -3.20 -9.36 -6.61
C GLY A 29 -3.10 -9.29 -8.13
N TYR A 30 -1.92 -8.95 -8.66
CA TYR A 30 -1.67 -9.01 -10.10
C TYR A 30 -1.85 -10.42 -10.63
N LEU A 31 -1.24 -11.41 -10.01
CA LEU A 31 -1.37 -12.82 -10.43
C LEU A 31 -2.81 -13.33 -10.32
N MET A 32 -3.50 -13.04 -9.22
CA MET A 32 -4.90 -13.44 -9.05
C MET A 32 -5.80 -12.77 -10.10
N GLY A 33 -5.62 -11.48 -10.32
CA GLY A 33 -6.36 -10.75 -11.33
C GLY A 33 -6.09 -11.29 -12.74
N ALA A 34 -4.85 -11.61 -13.07
CA ALA A 34 -4.47 -12.17 -14.36
C ALA A 34 -5.09 -13.56 -14.61
N LEU A 35 -5.22 -14.38 -13.57
CA LEU A 35 -5.84 -15.71 -13.67
C LEU A 35 -7.37 -15.65 -13.80
N MET A 36 -8.01 -14.65 -13.22
CA MET A 36 -9.47 -14.56 -13.13
C MET A 36 -10.08 -13.59 -14.15
N ALA A 37 -9.27 -12.74 -14.78
CA ALA A 37 -9.78 -11.69 -15.66
C ALA A 37 -10.21 -12.24 -17.02
N PRO A 38 -11.43 -11.90 -17.51
CA PRO A 38 -11.79 -12.11 -18.90
C PRO A 38 -10.91 -11.24 -19.80
N THR A 39 -10.63 -11.72 -21.01
CA THR A 39 -9.73 -11.06 -21.99
C THR A 39 -10.07 -9.59 -22.23
N SER A 40 -11.37 -9.23 -22.27
CA SER A 40 -11.84 -7.87 -22.51
C SER A 40 -11.60 -6.90 -21.35
N LEU A 41 -11.46 -7.42 -20.11
CA LEU A 41 -11.30 -6.62 -18.89
C LEU A 41 -9.97 -6.90 -18.19
N PHE A 42 -9.06 -7.62 -18.86
CA PHE A 42 -7.81 -8.10 -18.27
C PHE A 42 -7.06 -7.01 -17.53
N PHE A 43 -6.81 -5.88 -18.16
CA PHE A 43 -6.04 -4.79 -17.55
C PHE A 43 -6.74 -4.23 -16.31
N VAL A 44 -8.05 -3.94 -16.42
CA VAL A 44 -8.81 -3.33 -15.31
C VAL A 44 -8.86 -4.25 -14.10
N VAL A 45 -9.20 -5.53 -14.30
CA VAL A 45 -9.32 -6.51 -13.21
C VAL A 45 -7.96 -6.75 -12.56
N THR A 46 -6.91 -6.90 -13.36
CA THR A 46 -5.56 -7.14 -12.86
C THR A 46 -5.03 -5.96 -12.05
N MET A 47 -5.23 -4.74 -12.54
CA MET A 47 -4.78 -3.54 -11.82
C MET A 47 -5.60 -3.31 -10.55
N THR A 48 -6.92 -3.45 -10.62
CA THR A 48 -7.79 -3.26 -9.45
C THR A 48 -7.46 -4.25 -8.33
N SER A 49 -7.30 -5.54 -8.66
CA SER A 49 -6.90 -6.56 -7.67
C SER A 49 -5.50 -6.32 -7.11
N SER A 50 -4.55 -5.88 -7.95
CA SER A 50 -3.19 -5.53 -7.51
C SER A 50 -3.20 -4.36 -6.52
N VAL A 51 -3.94 -3.29 -6.80
CA VAL A 51 -4.04 -2.11 -5.93
C VAL A 51 -4.75 -2.46 -4.61
N LEU A 52 -5.83 -3.25 -4.67
CA LEU A 52 -6.59 -3.67 -3.50
C LEU A 52 -5.73 -4.50 -2.55
N THR A 53 -5.05 -5.52 -3.06
CA THR A 53 -4.18 -6.39 -2.25
C THR A 53 -2.91 -5.67 -1.79
N CYS A 54 -2.43 -4.69 -2.56
CA CYS A 54 -1.36 -3.79 -2.14
C CYS A 54 -1.76 -2.99 -0.89
N GLY A 55 -2.94 -2.37 -0.91
CA GLY A 55 -3.46 -1.61 0.23
C GLY A 55 -3.68 -2.47 1.47
N LEU A 56 -4.22 -3.68 1.30
CA LEU A 56 -4.37 -4.65 2.38
C LEU A 56 -3.00 -5.08 2.94
N GLY A 57 -2.05 -5.40 2.08
CA GLY A 57 -0.69 -5.78 2.47
C GLY A 57 0.01 -4.67 3.25
N SER A 58 -0.04 -3.43 2.76
CA SER A 58 0.52 -2.26 3.45
C SER A 58 -0.08 -2.07 4.84
N ALA A 59 -1.39 -2.23 4.97
CA ALA A 59 -2.09 -2.11 6.24
C ALA A 59 -1.70 -3.22 7.24
N LEU A 60 -1.42 -4.45 6.77
CA LEU A 60 -1.01 -5.57 7.62
C LEU A 60 0.26 -5.27 8.42
N GLY A 61 1.20 -4.52 7.89
CA GLY A 61 2.39 -4.07 8.61
C GLY A 61 2.08 -3.23 9.86
N TRP A 62 0.86 -2.68 9.94
CA TRP A 62 0.40 -1.80 11.03
C TRP A 62 -0.65 -2.43 11.94
N VAL A 63 -1.17 -3.62 11.59
CA VAL A 63 -2.11 -4.36 12.43
C VAL A 63 -1.34 -5.00 13.59
N SER A 64 -1.75 -4.68 14.82
CA SER A 64 -1.28 -5.36 16.02
C SER A 64 -2.32 -6.36 16.47
N PHE A 65 -1.90 -7.55 16.93
CA PHE A 65 -2.82 -8.57 17.46
C PHE A 65 -3.58 -8.10 18.72
N THR A 66 -3.08 -7.05 19.39
CA THR A 66 -3.73 -6.43 20.56
C THR A 66 -4.72 -5.32 20.19
N SER A 67 -4.82 -4.96 18.92
CA SER A 67 -5.70 -3.89 18.45
C SER A 67 -7.17 -4.33 18.47
N SER A 68 -8.07 -3.41 18.82
CA SER A 68 -9.51 -3.67 18.74
C SER A 68 -9.94 -3.92 17.28
N LYS A 69 -11.02 -4.71 17.08
CA LYS A 69 -11.57 -5.02 15.75
C LYS A 69 -11.85 -3.76 14.92
N THR A 70 -12.43 -2.74 15.52
CA THR A 70 -12.70 -1.44 14.88
C THR A 70 -11.43 -0.76 14.40
N SER A 71 -10.38 -0.88 15.17
CA SER A 71 -9.08 -0.33 14.86
C SER A 71 -8.39 -1.01 13.68
N ILE A 72 -8.50 -2.32 13.63
CA ILE A 72 -7.98 -3.13 12.52
C ILE A 72 -8.72 -2.76 11.23
N ALA A 73 -10.06 -2.73 11.28
CA ALA A 73 -10.88 -2.36 10.13
C ALA A 73 -10.52 -0.95 9.59
N LEU A 74 -10.31 0.02 10.48
CA LEU A 74 -9.95 1.38 10.09
C LEU A 74 -8.57 1.43 9.40
N ILE A 75 -7.59 0.70 9.90
CA ILE A 75 -6.26 0.61 9.27
C ILE A 75 -6.36 -0.06 7.90
N LEU A 76 -7.10 -1.17 7.78
CA LEU A 76 -7.27 -1.88 6.51
C LEU A 76 -7.98 -1.02 5.47
N ILE A 77 -9.10 -0.41 5.82
CA ILE A 77 -9.86 0.48 4.93
C ILE A 77 -8.99 1.67 4.49
N SER A 78 -8.31 2.31 5.44
CA SER A 78 -7.46 3.46 5.12
C SER A 78 -6.28 3.08 4.21
N GLY A 79 -5.68 1.89 4.39
CA GLY A 79 -4.64 1.38 3.53
C GLY A 79 -5.13 1.14 2.10
N VAL A 80 -6.30 0.53 1.94
CA VAL A 80 -6.92 0.31 0.62
C VAL A 80 -7.26 1.64 -0.06
N LEU A 81 -7.91 2.57 0.63
CA LEU A 81 -8.23 3.90 0.08
C LEU A 81 -6.96 4.65 -0.33
N GLY A 82 -5.94 4.64 0.53
CA GLY A 82 -4.65 5.26 0.23
C GLY A 82 -3.98 4.63 -0.99
N ALA A 83 -4.04 3.30 -1.14
CA ALA A 83 -3.50 2.61 -2.30
C ALA A 83 -4.20 3.03 -3.61
N PHE A 84 -5.53 3.15 -3.62
CA PHE A 84 -6.27 3.63 -4.80
C PHE A 84 -5.93 5.07 -5.16
N ILE A 85 -5.87 5.97 -4.19
CA ILE A 85 -5.47 7.36 -4.41
C ILE A 85 -4.03 7.41 -4.93
N GLY A 86 -3.12 6.70 -4.30
CA GLY A 86 -1.72 6.62 -4.71
C GLY A 86 -1.55 6.03 -6.10
N ALA A 87 -2.31 4.99 -6.44
CA ALA A 87 -2.31 4.39 -7.78
C ALA A 87 -2.75 5.39 -8.85
N GLY A 88 -3.80 6.17 -8.59
CA GLY A 88 -4.27 7.21 -9.49
C GLY A 88 -3.22 8.30 -9.73
N LEU A 89 -2.59 8.79 -8.66
CA LEU A 89 -1.49 9.75 -8.75
C LEU A 89 -0.28 9.16 -9.49
N GLY A 90 0.08 7.92 -9.18
CA GLY A 90 1.18 7.21 -9.82
C GLY A 90 0.95 6.97 -11.31
N TRP A 91 -0.29 6.73 -11.72
CA TRP A 91 -0.66 6.63 -13.13
C TRP A 91 -0.48 7.94 -13.88
N VAL A 92 -0.93 9.07 -13.30
CA VAL A 92 -0.74 10.40 -13.88
C VAL A 92 0.75 10.70 -14.05
N ILE A 93 1.55 10.49 -13.01
CA ILE A 93 3.01 10.71 -13.07
C ILE A 93 3.67 9.76 -14.09
N GLY A 94 3.22 8.50 -14.16
CA GLY A 94 3.74 7.51 -15.10
C GLY A 94 3.52 7.91 -16.57
N LYS A 95 2.40 8.58 -16.89
CA LYS A 95 2.17 9.13 -18.22
C LYS A 95 3.18 10.19 -18.61
N ASP A 96 3.56 11.06 -17.69
CA ASP A 96 4.52 12.12 -17.95
C ASP A 96 5.93 11.55 -18.20
N VAL A 97 6.30 10.48 -17.49
CA VAL A 97 7.59 9.78 -17.71
C VAL A 97 7.65 9.12 -19.10
N TYR A 98 6.51 8.68 -19.63
CA TYR A 98 6.42 8.16 -20.99
C TYR A 98 6.85 9.18 -22.06
N ILE A 99 6.47 10.44 -21.89
CA ILE A 99 6.84 11.53 -22.79
C ILE A 99 8.37 11.72 -22.87
N MET A 100 9.10 11.27 -21.86
CA MET A 100 10.57 11.34 -21.79
C MET A 100 11.30 10.14 -22.38
N GLY A 101 10.62 9.25 -23.13
CA GLY A 101 11.24 8.14 -23.85
C GLY A 101 11.10 6.75 -23.21
N GLY A 102 10.19 6.57 -22.26
CA GLY A 102 9.83 5.27 -21.69
C GLY A 102 8.98 4.41 -22.64
N MET A 103 8.93 3.10 -22.42
CA MET A 103 8.02 2.22 -23.18
C MET A 103 6.55 2.45 -22.76
N PRO A 104 5.61 2.57 -23.73
CA PRO A 104 4.19 2.70 -23.43
C PRO A 104 3.70 1.57 -22.53
N GLY A 105 2.89 1.90 -21.53
CA GLY A 105 2.29 0.94 -20.61
C GLY A 105 3.20 0.49 -19.45
N ILE A 106 4.51 0.38 -19.62
CA ILE A 106 5.42 -0.05 -18.54
C ILE A 106 5.63 1.07 -17.53
N ALA A 107 5.82 2.31 -17.98
CA ALA A 107 5.98 3.45 -17.09
C ALA A 107 4.70 3.72 -16.29
N GLU A 108 3.53 3.62 -16.93
CA GLU A 108 2.21 3.77 -16.30
C GLU A 108 1.97 2.66 -15.27
N LEU A 109 2.25 1.40 -15.63
CA LEU A 109 2.12 0.25 -14.72
C LEU A 109 3.04 0.40 -13.50
N SER A 110 4.31 0.76 -13.73
CA SER A 110 5.27 1.03 -12.66
C SER A 110 4.81 2.17 -11.77
N GLY A 111 4.25 3.23 -12.35
CA GLY A 111 3.67 4.36 -11.62
C GLY A 111 2.51 3.94 -10.73
N ILE A 112 1.56 3.15 -11.26
CA ILE A 112 0.41 2.62 -10.51
C ILE A 112 0.89 1.80 -9.31
N ILE A 113 1.81 0.85 -9.51
CA ILE A 113 2.28 -0.03 -8.43
C ILE A 113 3.06 0.76 -7.36
N LYS A 114 3.98 1.63 -7.76
CA LYS A 114 4.74 2.49 -6.83
C LYS A 114 3.81 3.43 -6.06
N GLY A 115 2.90 4.08 -6.77
CA GLY A 115 1.91 4.97 -6.17
C GLY A 115 0.99 4.23 -5.18
N ALA A 116 0.49 3.04 -5.55
CA ALA A 116 -0.31 2.21 -4.66
C ALA A 116 0.46 1.80 -3.40
N THR A 117 1.72 1.40 -3.54
CA THR A 117 2.56 0.97 -2.41
C THR A 117 2.83 2.13 -1.45
N VAL A 118 3.17 3.30 -1.97
CA VAL A 118 3.39 4.51 -1.14
C VAL A 118 2.07 4.98 -0.53
N GLY A 119 1.03 5.15 -1.37
CA GLY A 119 -0.28 5.63 -0.94
C GLY A 119 -0.94 4.70 0.08
N GLY A 120 -0.82 3.39 -0.10
CA GLY A 120 -1.34 2.39 0.84
C GLY A 120 -0.66 2.42 2.22
N ASN A 121 0.57 2.90 2.30
CA ASN A 121 1.29 3.02 3.58
C ASN A 121 1.01 4.33 4.32
N VAL A 122 0.79 5.44 3.62
CA VAL A 122 0.67 6.76 4.26
C VAL A 122 -0.43 6.82 5.34
N PRO A 123 -1.70 6.46 5.08
CA PRO A 123 -2.73 6.52 6.13
C PRO A 123 -2.48 5.57 7.30
N PRO A 124 -2.09 4.29 7.11
CA PRO A 124 -1.71 3.41 8.20
C PRO A 124 -0.53 3.93 9.04
N ILE A 125 0.48 4.57 8.42
CA ILE A 125 1.59 5.21 9.14
C ILE A 125 1.06 6.28 10.08
N ILE A 126 0.21 7.19 9.59
CA ILE A 126 -0.35 8.28 10.39
C ILE A 126 -1.19 7.71 11.56
N ILE A 127 -2.13 6.82 11.26
CA ILE A 127 -3.02 6.24 12.27
C ILE A 127 -2.24 5.40 13.28
N GLY A 128 -1.32 4.58 12.81
CA GLY A 128 -0.50 3.71 13.63
C GLY A 128 0.45 4.49 14.53
N SER A 129 1.11 5.52 14.01
CA SER A 129 2.00 6.40 14.78
C SER A 129 1.26 7.16 15.88
N ILE A 130 0.09 7.75 15.57
CA ILE A 130 -0.74 8.42 16.57
C ILE A 130 -1.12 7.48 17.71
N ARG A 131 -1.39 6.21 17.41
CA ARG A 131 -1.73 5.21 18.43
C ARG A 131 -0.54 4.84 19.30
N ILE A 132 0.62 4.62 18.72
CA ILE A 132 1.85 4.34 19.47
C ILE A 132 2.11 5.48 20.47
N PHE A 133 1.96 6.74 20.03
CA PHE A 133 2.16 7.89 20.91
C PHE A 133 1.07 8.06 21.99
N ARG A 134 -0.20 7.77 21.67
CA ARG A 134 -1.30 7.96 22.63
C ARG A 134 -1.43 6.86 23.67
N ARG A 135 -1.09 5.62 23.33
CA ARG A 135 -1.37 4.46 24.19
C ARG A 135 -0.12 3.78 24.74
N GLY A 136 1.05 4.13 24.26
CA GLY A 136 2.28 3.42 24.61
C GLY A 136 2.25 1.93 24.19
N GLU A 137 1.34 1.55 23.29
CA GLU A 137 1.20 0.20 22.78
C GLU A 137 2.27 -0.04 21.70
N LEU A 138 3.32 -0.71 22.12
CA LEU A 138 4.35 -1.30 21.26
C LEU A 138 3.98 -2.74 20.91
#